data_baa44e61fa41e2ed6fc8379b93455f74
#
_entry.id   baa44e61fa41e2ed6fc8379b93455f74
#
_cell.length_a   1.000
_cell.length_b   1.000
_cell.length_c   1.000
_cell.angle_alpha   90.00
_cell.angle_beta   90.00
_cell.angle_gamma   90.00
#
_symmetry.space_group_name_H-M   'P 1'
#
loop_
_entity.id
_entity.type
_entity.pdbx_description
1 polymer ?
#
loop_
_entity_poly.entity_id
_entity_poly.type
_entity_poly.pdbx_seq_one_letter_code
_entity_poly.pdbx_strand_id
1 'polypeptide(L)'
;MKKFLFVCLFLIGLGWALSNFSGLANKGVYKSIVLDFREDIGITKIFDQIKTISDEYQVTPRLNSEFSVSDNVYIVKGDRQLLKELKKSLSKYTEYIEPNYIYSTNAIIFDRGDDVPNDPMYRKQWNLRSINIESAWNETKGDGITVAVIDTGVSRVPDLQKTKFVPGYDFVDDRTLVTDDNGHGTHVAGTIAQATNNNYGVAGIAYEASIMPLKVLSANGGGTVSDIAESIKFAADNGADIINMSLGGSGESQIMKEAINYAHNKGVVIVAAVGNANQNSASYPARYPHVFGVSATDPTGEKAPYSNFGAGVDISAPGGSTSDKNEAGGILQETINPENGKSVFASFQGTSMASPHVAGVAALVKASGIEDPEEITNIIKKSARAVKEDPLNHFGAGQLDAAAAVKLALKGQITFRDFFRWLYDNDYLNPGFWLDGGAVALLPKLGMVLGSYILAWFLRNYFPFSWSFPL
;
A
#
# COMPACT_ATOMS: atom_id res chain seq x y z
N MET A 1 -6.51 34.83 37.22
CA MET A 1 -7.76 34.20 37.69
C MET A 1 -8.55 33.51 36.58
N LYS A 2 -9.00 34.20 35.52
CA LYS A 2 -9.83 33.57 34.45
C LYS A 2 -9.16 32.37 33.75
N LYS A 3 -7.85 32.45 33.47
CA LYS A 3 -7.08 31.32 32.82
C LYS A 3 -6.97 30.11 33.77
N PHE A 4 -6.78 30.33 35.06
CA PHE A 4 -6.69 29.26 36.07
C PHE A 4 -8.05 28.56 36.24
N LEU A 5 -9.14 29.32 36.31
CA LEU A 5 -10.50 28.77 36.38
C LEU A 5 -10.83 27.92 35.14
N PHE A 6 -10.42 28.35 33.95
CA PHE A 6 -10.63 27.62 32.71
C PHE A 6 -9.87 26.28 32.68
N VAL A 7 -8.61 26.28 33.15
CA VAL A 7 -7.81 25.04 33.25
C VAL A 7 -8.43 24.08 34.27
N CYS A 8 -8.93 24.58 35.41
CA CYS A 8 -9.61 23.74 36.41
C CYS A 8 -10.90 23.11 35.82
N LEU A 9 -11.73 23.90 35.13
CA LEU A 9 -12.95 23.42 34.50
C LEU A 9 -12.66 22.42 33.39
N PHE A 10 -11.59 22.65 32.62
CA PHE A 10 -11.15 21.69 31.58
C PHE A 10 -10.69 20.36 32.19
N LEU A 11 -9.85 20.39 33.24
CA LEU A 11 -9.39 19.20 33.95
C LEU A 11 -10.52 18.42 34.61
N ILE A 12 -11.52 19.12 35.16
CA ILE A 12 -12.72 18.50 35.74
C ILE A 12 -13.54 17.85 34.63
N GLY A 13 -13.76 18.54 33.51
CA GLY A 13 -14.47 18.02 32.35
C GLY A 13 -13.76 16.80 31.71
N LEU A 14 -12.45 16.88 31.61
CA LEU A 14 -11.61 15.77 31.11
C LEU A 14 -11.65 14.57 32.08
N GLY A 15 -11.51 14.81 33.37
CA GLY A 15 -11.60 13.77 34.41
C GLY A 15 -12.98 13.09 34.41
N TRP A 16 -14.06 13.88 34.28
CA TRP A 16 -15.41 13.34 34.15
C TRP A 16 -15.61 12.56 32.86
N ALA A 17 -15.12 13.06 31.71
CA ALA A 17 -15.15 12.35 30.43
C ALA A 17 -14.37 11.03 30.48
N LEU A 18 -13.17 11.03 31.06
CA LEU A 18 -12.35 9.82 31.22
C LEU A 18 -12.97 8.79 32.16
N SER A 19 -13.62 9.23 33.27
CA SER A 19 -14.29 8.33 34.21
C SER A 19 -15.59 7.72 33.68
N ASN A 20 -16.22 8.39 32.69
CA ASN A 20 -17.42 7.89 32.03
C ASN A 20 -17.15 7.28 30.65
N PHE A 21 -15.88 7.17 30.27
CA PHE A 21 -15.46 6.66 28.97
C PHE A 21 -15.31 5.13 29.01
N SER A 22 -16.36 4.42 28.66
CA SER A 22 -16.27 3.00 28.37
C SER A 22 -15.66 2.78 26.97
N GLY A 23 -14.34 3.00 26.88
CA GLY A 23 -13.43 2.59 25.82
C GLY A 23 -13.78 2.96 24.38
N LEU A 24 -12.82 3.60 23.69
CA LEU A 24 -12.67 3.60 22.21
C LEU A 24 -12.10 2.25 21.70
N ALA A 25 -12.06 1.21 22.53
CA ALA A 25 -11.67 -0.10 22.08
C ALA A 25 -12.67 -0.56 21.01
N ASN A 26 -12.15 -0.96 19.85
CA ASN A 26 -12.92 -1.64 18.81
C ASN A 26 -13.80 -2.69 19.49
N LYS A 27 -15.10 -2.49 19.46
CA LYS A 27 -16.05 -3.47 20.01
C LYS A 27 -16.02 -4.64 19.05
N GLY A 28 -15.33 -5.71 19.42
CA GLY A 28 -15.22 -6.91 18.61
C GLY A 28 -16.56 -7.39 18.07
N VAL A 29 -16.54 -8.03 16.91
CA VAL A 29 -17.73 -8.60 16.28
C VAL A 29 -18.12 -9.87 17.03
N TYR A 30 -19.40 -10.03 17.36
CA TYR A 30 -19.95 -11.25 17.95
C TYR A 30 -21.36 -11.52 17.42
N LYS A 31 -21.75 -12.79 17.42
CA LYS A 31 -23.09 -13.26 17.01
C LYS A 31 -23.79 -14.07 18.10
N SER A 32 -23.10 -14.27 19.21
CA SER A 32 -23.60 -15.02 20.37
C SER A 32 -23.03 -14.43 21.65
N ILE A 33 -23.63 -14.80 22.76
CA ILE A 33 -23.37 -14.34 24.12
C ILE A 33 -22.95 -15.53 24.96
N VAL A 34 -21.89 -15.37 25.75
CA VAL A 34 -21.47 -16.33 26.76
C VAL A 34 -22.27 -16.08 28.04
N LEU A 35 -22.82 -17.13 28.60
CA LEU A 35 -23.50 -17.18 29.90
C LEU A 35 -22.72 -18.13 30.78
N ASP A 36 -22.04 -17.61 31.77
CA ASP A 36 -21.33 -18.41 32.76
C ASP A 36 -22.12 -18.45 34.04
N PHE A 37 -22.80 -19.57 34.29
CA PHE A 37 -23.58 -19.76 35.49
C PHE A 37 -22.72 -20.21 36.66
N ARG A 38 -22.93 -19.62 37.82
CA ARG A 38 -22.21 -19.89 39.06
C ARG A 38 -22.26 -21.39 39.43
N GLU A 39 -21.11 -21.95 39.78
CA GLU A 39 -21.01 -23.38 40.13
C GLU A 39 -21.72 -23.73 41.47
N ASP A 40 -21.93 -22.74 42.35
CA ASP A 40 -22.64 -22.92 43.61
C ASP A 40 -24.16 -23.01 43.44
N ILE A 41 -24.64 -22.85 42.19
CA ILE A 41 -26.07 -22.97 41.87
C ILE A 41 -26.37 -24.39 41.36
N GLY A 42 -27.35 -25.06 42.00
CA GLY A 42 -27.74 -26.38 41.57
C GLY A 42 -28.28 -26.41 40.13
N ILE A 43 -27.91 -27.45 39.39
CA ILE A 43 -28.19 -27.63 37.96
C ILE A 43 -29.69 -27.43 37.59
N THR A 44 -30.60 -27.80 38.48
CA THR A 44 -32.05 -27.60 38.28
C THR A 44 -32.39 -26.12 38.11
N LYS A 45 -31.77 -25.24 38.93
CA LYS A 45 -32.00 -23.79 38.83
C LYS A 45 -31.43 -23.23 37.54
N ILE A 46 -30.31 -23.75 37.06
CA ILE A 46 -29.72 -23.37 35.77
C ILE A 46 -30.68 -23.70 34.63
N PHE A 47 -31.25 -24.93 34.63
CA PHE A 47 -32.23 -25.32 33.63
C PHE A 47 -33.51 -24.48 33.68
N ASP A 48 -33.98 -24.06 34.88
CA ASP A 48 -35.10 -23.15 35.00
C ASP A 48 -34.81 -21.79 34.38
N GLN A 49 -33.59 -21.26 34.55
CA GLN A 49 -33.17 -20.01 33.92
C GLN A 49 -33.03 -20.15 32.40
N ILE A 50 -32.47 -21.27 31.92
CA ILE A 50 -32.36 -21.57 30.47
C ILE A 50 -33.76 -21.63 29.83
N LYS A 51 -34.70 -22.27 30.51
CA LYS A 51 -36.10 -22.34 30.06
C LYS A 51 -36.73 -20.93 30.03
N THR A 52 -36.53 -20.11 31.05
CA THR A 52 -37.03 -18.74 31.11
C THR A 52 -36.48 -17.91 29.95
N ILE A 53 -35.16 -18.01 29.66
CA ILE A 53 -34.54 -17.33 28.52
C ILE A 53 -35.17 -17.79 27.20
N SER A 54 -35.38 -19.11 27.06
CA SER A 54 -35.96 -19.67 25.84
C SER A 54 -37.39 -19.20 25.61
N ASP A 55 -38.19 -19.14 26.68
CA ASP A 55 -39.60 -18.74 26.61
C ASP A 55 -39.76 -17.23 26.39
N GLU A 56 -38.92 -16.41 27.04
CA GLU A 56 -39.02 -14.94 27.01
C GLU A 56 -38.40 -14.33 25.74
N TYR A 57 -37.20 -14.79 25.33
CA TYR A 57 -36.47 -14.22 24.23
C TYR A 57 -36.48 -15.02 22.93
N GLN A 58 -37.17 -16.18 22.91
CA GLN A 58 -37.28 -17.10 21.76
C GLN A 58 -35.88 -17.54 21.22
N VAL A 59 -34.93 -17.68 22.13
CA VAL A 59 -33.56 -18.16 21.86
C VAL A 59 -33.20 -19.28 22.84
N THR A 60 -32.53 -20.31 22.39
CA THR A 60 -32.19 -21.47 23.22
C THR A 60 -30.71 -21.47 23.59
N PRO A 61 -30.36 -21.19 24.86
CA PRO A 61 -29.01 -21.39 25.34
C PRO A 61 -28.61 -22.87 25.24
N ARG A 62 -27.40 -23.13 24.79
CA ARG A 62 -26.82 -24.46 24.71
C ARG A 62 -25.47 -24.50 25.40
N LEU A 63 -25.14 -25.63 25.99
CA LEU A 63 -23.79 -25.84 26.54
C LEU A 63 -22.74 -25.60 25.45
N ASN A 64 -21.66 -24.91 25.78
CA ASN A 64 -20.63 -24.56 24.79
C ASN A 64 -19.98 -25.86 24.23
N SER A 65 -19.56 -26.74 25.12
CA SER A 65 -19.01 -28.07 24.77
C SER A 65 -19.20 -29.04 25.94
N GLU A 66 -18.86 -30.31 25.75
CA GLU A 66 -18.83 -31.31 26.82
C GLU A 66 -17.84 -30.96 27.96
N PHE A 67 -16.79 -30.21 27.64
CA PHE A 67 -15.81 -29.72 28.63
C PHE A 67 -16.34 -28.55 29.48
N SER A 68 -17.42 -27.93 29.08
CA SER A 68 -18.05 -26.81 29.82
C SER A 68 -19.09 -27.28 30.85
N VAL A 69 -19.23 -28.56 31.06
CA VAL A 69 -20.19 -29.11 32.01
C VAL A 69 -19.82 -28.75 33.46
N SER A 70 -18.51 -28.78 33.79
CA SER A 70 -18.02 -28.43 35.14
C SER A 70 -18.18 -26.96 35.45
N ASP A 71 -18.01 -26.10 34.42
CA ASP A 71 -17.94 -24.66 34.55
C ASP A 71 -19.25 -23.96 34.20
N ASN A 72 -20.30 -24.75 33.85
CA ASN A 72 -21.65 -24.25 33.51
C ASN A 72 -21.68 -23.14 32.44
N VAL A 73 -20.80 -23.21 31.42
CA VAL A 73 -20.72 -22.23 30.35
C VAL A 73 -21.66 -22.55 29.20
N TYR A 74 -22.61 -21.65 28.97
CA TYR A 74 -23.61 -21.77 27.92
C TYR A 74 -23.45 -20.66 26.88
N ILE A 75 -23.84 -20.94 25.64
CA ILE A 75 -23.83 -19.99 24.53
C ILE A 75 -25.24 -19.78 24.02
N VAL A 76 -25.63 -18.53 23.86
CA VAL A 76 -26.93 -18.16 23.27
C VAL A 76 -26.72 -17.21 22.09
N LYS A 77 -27.44 -17.40 20.99
CA LYS A 77 -27.45 -16.45 19.88
C LYS A 77 -28.11 -15.15 20.33
N GLY A 78 -27.47 -14.00 20.01
CA GLY A 78 -28.02 -12.71 20.38
C GLY A 78 -27.13 -11.55 20.06
N ASP A 79 -27.75 -10.38 20.07
CA ASP A 79 -27.15 -9.09 19.80
C ASP A 79 -26.87 -8.30 21.10
N ARG A 80 -26.53 -7.02 20.95
CA ARG A 80 -26.22 -6.12 22.06
C ARG A 80 -27.44 -5.83 22.95
N GLN A 81 -28.66 -5.87 22.38
CA GLN A 81 -29.86 -5.61 23.15
C GLN A 81 -30.12 -6.78 24.10
N LEU A 82 -30.11 -8.01 23.57
CA LEU A 82 -30.26 -9.24 24.36
C LEU A 82 -29.15 -9.33 25.44
N LEU A 83 -27.91 -8.98 25.12
CA LEU A 83 -26.82 -8.95 26.11
C LEU A 83 -27.13 -8.05 27.29
N LYS A 84 -27.70 -6.85 27.08
CA LYS A 84 -28.08 -5.92 28.16
C LYS A 84 -29.19 -6.46 29.03
N GLU A 85 -30.18 -7.10 28.40
CA GLU A 85 -31.33 -7.66 29.09
C GLU A 85 -30.92 -8.88 29.95
N LEU A 86 -30.11 -9.77 29.39
CA LEU A 86 -29.59 -10.94 30.11
C LEU A 86 -28.69 -10.53 31.29
N LYS A 87 -27.81 -9.53 31.11
CA LYS A 87 -27.00 -8.98 32.22
C LYS A 87 -27.84 -8.46 33.37
N LYS A 88 -29.02 -7.92 33.08
CA LYS A 88 -29.94 -7.41 34.11
C LYS A 88 -30.73 -8.51 34.78
N SER A 89 -31.25 -9.47 34.02
CA SER A 89 -32.13 -10.53 34.54
C SER A 89 -31.37 -11.63 35.26
N LEU A 90 -30.16 -11.99 34.78
CA LEU A 90 -29.41 -13.13 35.28
C LEU A 90 -28.26 -12.79 36.24
N SER A 91 -28.07 -11.54 36.62
CA SER A 91 -26.93 -11.07 37.45
C SER A 91 -26.77 -11.84 38.80
N LYS A 92 -27.80 -12.49 39.30
CA LYS A 92 -27.75 -13.29 40.53
C LYS A 92 -27.37 -14.77 40.31
N TYR A 93 -27.42 -15.22 39.04
CA TYR A 93 -27.26 -16.62 38.67
C TYR A 93 -25.98 -16.87 37.89
N THR A 94 -25.35 -15.81 37.38
CA THR A 94 -24.16 -15.90 36.54
C THR A 94 -22.97 -15.25 37.23
N GLU A 95 -21.76 -15.75 36.95
CA GLU A 95 -20.51 -15.09 37.32
C GLU A 95 -20.27 -13.92 36.39
N TYR A 96 -20.37 -14.15 35.07
CA TYR A 96 -20.35 -13.12 34.05
C TYR A 96 -21.24 -13.46 32.86
N ILE A 97 -21.59 -12.44 32.12
CA ILE A 97 -22.25 -12.52 30.81
C ILE A 97 -21.49 -11.57 29.88
N GLU A 98 -20.96 -12.11 28.79
CA GLU A 98 -20.15 -11.34 27.87
C GLU A 98 -20.41 -11.69 26.40
N PRO A 99 -20.01 -10.80 25.48
CA PRO A 99 -20.04 -11.14 24.06
C PRO A 99 -19.09 -12.30 23.76
N ASN A 100 -19.53 -13.27 23.01
CA ASN A 100 -18.69 -14.32 22.47
C ASN A 100 -17.96 -13.77 21.23
N TYR A 101 -16.89 -13.01 21.47
CA TYR A 101 -16.11 -12.37 20.42
C TYR A 101 -15.47 -13.38 19.49
N ILE A 102 -15.50 -13.06 18.20
CA ILE A 102 -14.82 -13.85 17.19
C ILE A 102 -13.36 -13.40 17.17
N TYR A 103 -12.46 -14.29 17.56
CA TYR A 103 -11.03 -14.15 17.37
C TYR A 103 -10.65 -14.82 16.06
N SER A 104 -9.93 -14.12 15.20
CA SER A 104 -9.36 -14.69 14.00
C SER A 104 -7.86 -14.88 14.18
N THR A 105 -7.28 -15.83 13.47
CA THR A 105 -5.83 -15.92 13.34
C THR A 105 -5.34 -14.58 12.75
N ASN A 106 -4.28 -14.00 13.34
CA ASN A 106 -3.59 -12.85 12.77
C ASN A 106 -2.81 -13.20 11.47
N ALA A 107 -3.03 -14.38 10.90
CA ALA A 107 -2.81 -14.57 9.50
C ALA A 107 -3.70 -13.55 8.81
N ILE A 108 -3.11 -12.69 8.00
CA ILE A 108 -3.84 -11.90 7.01
C ILE A 108 -4.46 -12.94 6.08
N ILE A 109 -5.60 -13.47 6.50
CA ILE A 109 -6.53 -14.12 5.59
C ILE A 109 -7.09 -12.90 4.88
N PHE A 110 -6.56 -12.64 3.69
CA PHE A 110 -7.19 -11.71 2.78
C PHE A 110 -8.65 -12.16 2.69
N ASP A 111 -9.50 -11.47 3.45
CA ASP A 111 -10.92 -11.52 3.17
C ASP A 111 -11.01 -11.15 1.69
N ARG A 112 -11.72 -11.97 0.91
CA ARG A 112 -11.94 -11.71 -0.50
C ARG A 112 -12.96 -10.56 -0.61
N GLY A 113 -12.58 -9.39 -0.08
CA GLY A 113 -13.18 -8.14 -0.41
C GLY A 113 -12.84 -7.78 -1.86
N ASP A 114 -13.59 -6.88 -2.43
CA ASP A 114 -13.52 -6.39 -3.83
C ASP A 114 -12.15 -5.81 -4.27
N ASP A 115 -11.10 -5.92 -3.43
CA ASP A 115 -9.81 -5.24 -3.58
C ASP A 115 -8.72 -6.08 -4.29
N VAL A 116 -8.97 -7.36 -4.57
CA VAL A 116 -8.03 -8.21 -5.34
C VAL A 116 -8.38 -8.09 -6.82
N PRO A 117 -7.39 -7.76 -7.69
CA PRO A 117 -7.63 -7.68 -9.12
C PRO A 117 -8.31 -8.93 -9.69
N ASN A 118 -9.28 -8.70 -10.58
CA ASN A 118 -10.02 -9.77 -11.24
C ASN A 118 -9.28 -10.37 -12.45
N ASP A 119 -8.04 -9.95 -12.65
CA ASP A 119 -7.18 -10.37 -13.74
C ASP A 119 -6.74 -11.83 -13.52
N PRO A 120 -6.99 -12.75 -14.47
CA PRO A 120 -6.88 -14.19 -14.22
C PRO A 120 -5.49 -14.65 -13.83
N MET A 121 -4.45 -13.94 -14.28
CA MET A 121 -3.05 -14.30 -14.02
C MET A 121 -2.42 -13.51 -12.87
N TYR A 122 -3.15 -12.59 -12.21
CA TYR A 122 -2.65 -11.81 -11.08
C TYR A 122 -2.01 -12.69 -9.99
N ARG A 123 -2.60 -13.84 -9.70
CA ARG A 123 -2.07 -14.77 -8.68
C ARG A 123 -0.67 -15.30 -9.00
N LYS A 124 -0.23 -15.25 -10.26
CA LYS A 124 1.12 -15.63 -10.68
C LYS A 124 2.14 -14.50 -10.49
N GLN A 125 1.67 -13.26 -10.26
CA GLN A 125 2.52 -12.10 -10.03
C GLN A 125 2.93 -12.02 -8.56
N TRP A 126 3.89 -12.86 -8.16
CA TRP A 126 4.46 -12.87 -6.82
C TRP A 126 5.07 -11.52 -6.42
N ASN A 127 5.63 -10.81 -7.41
CA ASN A 127 6.29 -9.53 -7.29
C ASN A 127 5.37 -8.44 -6.73
N LEU A 128 4.12 -8.39 -7.13
CA LEU A 128 3.15 -7.42 -6.68
C LEU A 128 2.81 -7.61 -5.19
N ARG A 129 2.62 -8.87 -4.79
CA ARG A 129 2.40 -9.20 -3.36
C ARG A 129 3.63 -8.92 -2.51
N SER A 130 4.84 -9.17 -3.04
CA SER A 130 6.09 -8.94 -2.30
C SER A 130 6.34 -7.47 -1.96
N ILE A 131 5.74 -6.54 -2.69
CA ILE A 131 5.80 -5.09 -2.41
C ILE A 131 4.54 -4.56 -1.69
N ASN A 132 3.63 -5.43 -1.24
CA ASN A 132 2.38 -5.07 -0.54
C ASN A 132 1.48 -4.12 -1.36
N ILE A 133 1.35 -4.35 -2.67
CA ILE A 133 0.71 -3.39 -3.57
C ILE A 133 -0.79 -3.21 -3.31
N GLU A 134 -1.52 -4.28 -2.93
CA GLU A 134 -2.97 -4.24 -2.73
C GLU A 134 -3.38 -3.16 -1.71
N SER A 135 -2.61 -3.05 -0.63
CA SER A 135 -2.86 -2.01 0.38
C SER A 135 -2.59 -0.59 -0.13
N ALA A 136 -1.67 -0.41 -1.09
CA ALA A 136 -1.41 0.89 -1.72
C ALA A 136 -2.56 1.29 -2.66
N TRP A 137 -3.17 0.33 -3.37
CA TRP A 137 -4.27 0.58 -4.29
C TRP A 137 -5.56 1.07 -3.63
N ASN A 138 -5.73 0.82 -2.34
CA ASN A 138 -6.83 1.39 -1.56
C ASN A 138 -6.74 2.92 -1.46
N GLU A 139 -5.53 3.47 -1.60
CA GLU A 139 -5.28 4.90 -1.47
C GLU A 139 -5.12 5.59 -2.82
N THR A 140 -4.33 4.98 -3.73
CA THR A 140 -4.02 5.58 -5.04
C THR A 140 -3.67 4.50 -6.06
N LYS A 141 -3.89 4.80 -7.34
CA LYS A 141 -3.61 3.95 -8.50
C LYS A 141 -2.71 4.64 -9.53
N GLY A 142 -2.22 5.85 -9.18
CA GLY A 142 -1.33 6.63 -10.03
C GLY A 142 -2.04 7.56 -11.02
N ASP A 143 -3.34 7.86 -10.84
CA ASP A 143 -4.06 8.76 -11.76
C ASP A 143 -3.44 10.15 -11.79
N GLY A 144 -3.39 10.75 -12.98
CA GLY A 144 -2.80 12.06 -13.22
C GLY A 144 -1.28 12.06 -13.41
N ILE A 145 -0.59 10.95 -13.17
CA ILE A 145 0.87 10.85 -13.28
C ILE A 145 1.28 10.29 -14.64
N THR A 146 2.30 10.87 -15.24
CA THR A 146 2.90 10.42 -16.49
C THR A 146 4.27 9.79 -16.24
N VAL A 147 4.43 8.52 -16.65
CA VAL A 147 5.71 7.80 -16.57
C VAL A 147 6.29 7.62 -17.96
N ALA A 148 7.44 8.21 -18.21
CA ALA A 148 8.20 8.01 -19.43
C ALA A 148 8.98 6.68 -19.34
N VAL A 149 8.77 5.81 -20.33
CA VAL A 149 9.49 4.55 -20.50
C VAL A 149 10.50 4.74 -21.63
N ILE A 150 11.76 4.97 -21.26
CA ILE A 150 12.89 5.13 -22.18
C ILE A 150 13.50 3.75 -22.42
N ASP A 151 13.15 3.12 -23.55
CA ASP A 151 13.42 1.70 -23.79
C ASP A 151 13.36 1.33 -25.29
N THR A 152 12.94 0.13 -25.65
CA THR A 152 12.78 -0.38 -27.02
C THR A 152 11.49 0.08 -27.72
N GLY A 153 10.72 0.98 -27.09
CA GLY A 153 9.38 1.35 -27.49
C GLY A 153 8.31 0.62 -26.68
N VAL A 154 7.04 0.89 -26.93
CA VAL A 154 5.91 0.20 -26.29
C VAL A 154 4.85 -0.12 -27.33
N SER A 155 4.47 -1.39 -27.43
CA SER A 155 3.37 -1.86 -28.25
C SER A 155 2.08 -1.94 -27.45
N ARG A 156 0.96 -1.52 -28.04
CA ARG A 156 -0.37 -1.60 -27.41
C ARG A 156 -0.93 -3.02 -27.48
N VAL A 157 -0.35 -3.93 -26.69
CA VAL A 157 -0.86 -5.28 -26.51
C VAL A 157 -2.25 -5.26 -25.86
N PRO A 158 -3.07 -6.33 -25.97
CA PRO A 158 -4.42 -6.38 -25.42
C PRO A 158 -4.57 -5.86 -23.99
N ASP A 159 -3.65 -6.21 -23.11
CA ASP A 159 -3.69 -5.80 -21.69
C ASP A 159 -3.13 -4.38 -21.43
N LEU A 160 -2.68 -3.68 -22.46
CA LEU A 160 -2.35 -2.24 -22.42
C LEU A 160 -3.38 -1.37 -23.17
N GLN A 161 -4.48 -1.95 -23.67
CA GLN A 161 -5.47 -1.18 -24.44
C GLN A 161 -6.21 -0.14 -23.62
N LYS A 162 -6.42 -0.38 -22.32
CA LYS A 162 -7.07 0.58 -21.41
C LYS A 162 -6.10 1.53 -20.74
N THR A 163 -4.80 1.25 -20.82
CA THR A 163 -3.75 2.12 -20.29
C THR A 163 -3.73 3.44 -21.06
N LYS A 164 -3.62 4.54 -20.34
CA LYS A 164 -3.50 5.87 -20.92
C LYS A 164 -2.11 6.04 -21.54
N PHE A 165 -2.05 6.54 -22.76
CA PHE A 165 -0.78 6.86 -23.43
C PHE A 165 -0.78 8.34 -23.79
N VAL A 166 0.33 9.00 -23.49
CA VAL A 166 0.62 10.34 -24.00
C VAL A 166 1.56 10.27 -25.21
N PRO A 167 1.67 11.32 -26.03
CA PRO A 167 2.58 11.32 -27.19
C PRO A 167 4.02 10.99 -26.78
N GLY A 168 4.63 10.05 -27.47
CA GLY A 168 6.02 9.65 -27.34
C GLY A 168 6.82 9.96 -28.60
N TYR A 169 8.06 9.45 -28.67
CA TYR A 169 8.93 9.62 -29.80
C TYR A 169 9.89 8.41 -29.99
N ASP A 170 10.16 8.08 -31.24
CA ASP A 170 11.13 7.06 -31.64
C ASP A 170 12.41 7.78 -32.11
N PHE A 171 13.43 7.80 -31.24
CA PHE A 171 14.71 8.41 -31.50
C PHE A 171 15.63 7.53 -32.38
N VAL A 172 15.28 6.24 -32.54
CA VAL A 172 16.04 5.32 -33.40
C VAL A 172 15.76 5.59 -34.87
N ASP A 173 14.48 5.80 -35.21
CA ASP A 173 14.01 6.02 -36.58
C ASP A 173 13.53 7.45 -36.84
N ASP A 174 13.72 8.35 -35.86
CA ASP A 174 13.39 9.79 -35.93
C ASP A 174 11.93 10.07 -36.34
N ARG A 175 10.96 9.47 -35.63
CA ARG A 175 9.54 9.54 -35.95
C ARG A 175 8.63 9.58 -34.72
N THR A 176 7.41 10.05 -34.91
CA THR A 176 6.40 10.14 -33.83
C THR A 176 5.66 8.84 -33.57
N LEU A 177 5.67 7.89 -34.49
CA LEU A 177 5.06 6.57 -34.30
C LEU A 177 6.03 5.67 -33.52
N VAL A 178 5.72 5.43 -32.27
CA VAL A 178 6.52 4.58 -31.37
C VAL A 178 5.93 3.17 -31.36
N THR A 179 6.71 2.21 -31.77
CA THR A 179 6.39 0.77 -31.70
C THR A 179 7.54 0.02 -31.06
N ASP A 180 7.24 -1.05 -30.36
CA ASP A 180 8.25 -1.97 -29.83
C ASP A 180 8.47 -3.10 -30.85
N ASP A 181 9.71 -3.42 -31.15
CA ASP A 181 10.14 -4.48 -32.04
C ASP A 181 11.05 -5.51 -31.33
N ASN A 182 11.19 -5.36 -29.99
CA ASN A 182 11.97 -6.24 -29.12
C ASN A 182 11.11 -6.94 -28.06
N GLY A 183 10.15 -6.21 -27.49
CA GLY A 183 9.28 -6.68 -26.42
C GLY A 183 9.71 -6.24 -25.01
N HIS A 184 10.93 -5.76 -24.82
CA HIS A 184 11.44 -5.36 -23.52
C HIS A 184 10.70 -4.13 -22.97
N GLY A 185 10.58 -3.07 -23.75
CA GLY A 185 9.91 -1.83 -23.32
C GLY A 185 8.42 -2.02 -23.07
N THR A 186 7.75 -2.89 -23.85
CA THR A 186 6.34 -3.25 -23.59
C THR A 186 6.18 -3.98 -22.26
N HIS A 187 7.09 -4.90 -21.92
CA HIS A 187 7.11 -5.60 -20.64
C HIS A 187 7.35 -4.64 -19.46
N VAL A 188 8.29 -3.70 -19.62
CA VAL A 188 8.59 -2.65 -18.63
C VAL A 188 7.37 -1.75 -18.40
N ALA A 189 6.74 -1.27 -19.48
CA ALA A 189 5.51 -0.48 -19.40
C ALA A 189 4.38 -1.25 -18.72
N GLY A 190 4.25 -2.55 -19.01
CA GLY A 190 3.30 -3.43 -18.36
C GLY A 190 3.50 -3.52 -16.84
N THR A 191 4.74 -3.63 -16.38
CA THR A 191 5.03 -3.64 -14.94
C THR A 191 4.56 -2.35 -14.25
N ILE A 192 4.69 -1.20 -14.94
CA ILE A 192 4.23 0.10 -14.41
C ILE A 192 2.70 0.19 -14.46
N ALA A 193 2.09 -0.04 -15.63
CA ALA A 193 0.72 0.39 -15.90
C ALA A 193 -0.13 -0.60 -16.73
N GLN A 194 0.13 -1.91 -16.63
CA GLN A 194 -0.77 -2.90 -17.24
C GLN A 194 -2.20 -2.68 -16.77
N ALA A 195 -3.16 -2.80 -17.68
CA ALA A 195 -4.56 -2.56 -17.36
C ALA A 195 -5.06 -3.57 -16.32
N THR A 196 -5.50 -3.08 -15.19
CA THR A 196 -5.88 -3.88 -14.03
C THR A 196 -7.40 -3.85 -13.84
N ASN A 197 -7.98 -4.90 -13.26
CA ASN A 197 -9.43 -5.07 -13.09
C ASN A 197 -10.19 -5.08 -14.42
N ASN A 198 -9.62 -5.72 -15.45
CA ASN A 198 -10.20 -5.79 -16.78
C ASN A 198 -10.70 -7.18 -17.19
N ASN A 199 -10.64 -8.19 -16.28
CA ASN A 199 -10.93 -9.60 -16.49
C ASN A 199 -10.01 -10.28 -17.52
N TYR A 200 -8.81 -9.72 -17.74
CA TYR A 200 -7.86 -10.23 -18.71
C TYR A 200 -6.43 -10.10 -18.17
N GLY A 201 -5.56 -11.06 -18.44
CA GLY A 201 -4.13 -10.97 -18.25
C GLY A 201 -3.65 -10.79 -16.80
N VAL A 202 -2.92 -9.73 -16.57
CA VAL A 202 -2.12 -9.41 -15.38
C VAL A 202 -2.34 -7.97 -14.92
N ALA A 203 -1.74 -7.58 -13.80
CA ALA A 203 -1.87 -6.22 -13.25
C ALA A 203 -0.58 -5.41 -13.37
N GLY A 204 -0.71 -4.09 -13.48
CA GLY A 204 0.36 -3.10 -13.35
C GLY A 204 0.32 -2.39 -12.00
N ILE A 205 1.44 -1.79 -11.57
CA ILE A 205 1.60 -1.17 -10.23
C ILE A 205 0.80 0.12 -10.12
N ALA A 206 0.97 1.03 -11.07
CA ALA A 206 0.27 2.31 -11.17
C ALA A 206 -0.64 2.32 -12.39
N TYR A 207 -1.65 1.46 -12.39
CA TYR A 207 -2.44 1.12 -13.58
C TYR A 207 -3.37 2.24 -14.08
N GLU A 208 -3.52 3.34 -13.34
CA GLU A 208 -4.21 4.55 -13.79
C GLU A 208 -3.24 5.64 -14.29
N ALA A 209 -1.91 5.42 -14.15
CA ALA A 209 -0.91 6.32 -14.70
C ALA A 209 -0.91 6.30 -16.23
N SER A 210 -0.39 7.38 -16.82
CA SER A 210 -0.17 7.50 -18.26
C SER A 210 1.24 7.05 -18.63
N ILE A 211 1.41 6.37 -19.74
CA ILE A 211 2.71 5.98 -20.29
C ILE A 211 3.12 6.91 -21.43
N MET A 212 4.34 7.45 -21.34
CA MET A 212 5.03 8.14 -22.44
C MET A 212 6.08 7.20 -23.04
N PRO A 213 5.81 6.57 -24.20
CA PRO A 213 6.77 5.65 -24.80
C PRO A 213 7.89 6.42 -25.52
N LEU A 214 9.16 6.15 -25.17
CA LEU A 214 10.32 6.77 -25.78
C LEU A 214 11.29 5.67 -26.25
N LYS A 215 11.35 5.45 -27.57
CA LYS A 215 12.22 4.42 -28.15
C LYS A 215 13.60 5.00 -28.41
N VAL A 216 14.58 4.47 -27.68
CA VAL A 216 16.01 4.78 -27.81
C VAL A 216 16.84 3.53 -28.06
N LEU A 217 16.26 2.36 -27.86
CA LEU A 217 16.88 1.07 -28.10
C LEU A 217 16.24 0.42 -29.35
N SER A 218 17.06 -0.07 -30.23
CA SER A 218 16.65 -0.80 -31.44
C SER A 218 16.18 -2.23 -31.14
N ALA A 219 15.74 -2.97 -32.14
CA ALA A 219 15.27 -4.34 -32.00
C ALA A 219 16.27 -5.30 -31.34
N ASN A 220 17.57 -5.02 -31.42
CA ASN A 220 18.61 -5.81 -30.77
C ASN A 220 18.92 -5.35 -29.31
N GLY A 221 18.20 -4.37 -28.79
CA GLY A 221 18.39 -3.81 -27.45
C GLY A 221 19.53 -2.82 -27.28
N GLY A 222 20.20 -2.42 -28.37
CA GLY A 222 21.28 -1.43 -28.36
C GLY A 222 20.78 -0.03 -28.70
N GLY A 223 21.37 1.01 -28.07
CA GLY A 223 21.06 2.41 -28.34
C GLY A 223 22.25 3.32 -28.06
N THR A 224 22.18 4.58 -28.52
CA THR A 224 23.23 5.55 -28.35
C THR A 224 23.00 6.44 -27.12
N VAL A 225 24.07 6.93 -26.53
CA VAL A 225 23.98 7.86 -25.39
C VAL A 225 23.31 9.18 -25.78
N SER A 226 23.49 9.62 -27.04
CA SER A 226 22.86 10.84 -27.57
C SER A 226 21.33 10.73 -27.56
N ASP A 227 20.79 9.63 -28.10
CA ASP A 227 19.35 9.41 -28.18
C ASP A 227 18.71 9.26 -26.78
N ILE A 228 19.43 8.58 -25.85
CA ILE A 228 18.99 8.48 -24.46
C ILE A 228 19.00 9.86 -23.78
N ALA A 229 20.04 10.67 -23.95
CA ALA A 229 20.10 12.00 -23.36
C ALA A 229 19.03 12.94 -23.94
N GLU A 230 18.75 12.84 -25.23
CA GLU A 230 17.71 13.62 -25.89
C GLU A 230 16.32 13.19 -25.42
N SER A 231 16.06 11.89 -25.27
CA SER A 231 14.80 11.37 -24.76
C SER A 231 14.51 11.77 -23.31
N ILE A 232 15.55 11.89 -22.45
CA ILE A 232 15.40 12.41 -21.08
C ILE A 232 14.93 13.88 -21.11
N LYS A 233 15.52 14.72 -21.95
CA LYS A 233 15.10 16.11 -22.11
C LYS A 233 13.68 16.20 -22.69
N PHE A 234 13.40 15.40 -23.73
CA PHE A 234 12.05 15.29 -24.31
C PHE A 234 11.02 14.93 -23.27
N ALA A 235 11.26 13.91 -22.45
CA ALA A 235 10.35 13.50 -21.37
C ALA A 235 10.04 14.67 -20.42
N ALA A 236 11.07 15.37 -19.96
CA ALA A 236 10.94 16.51 -19.05
C ALA A 236 10.22 17.70 -19.66
N ASP A 237 10.36 17.92 -20.97
CA ASP A 237 9.72 19.02 -21.71
C ASP A 237 8.26 18.73 -22.03
N ASN A 238 7.88 17.45 -22.12
CA ASN A 238 6.54 17.00 -22.47
C ASN A 238 5.73 16.49 -21.27
N GLY A 239 6.14 16.86 -20.05
CA GLY A 239 5.32 16.64 -18.85
C GLY A 239 5.39 15.24 -18.27
N ALA A 240 6.49 14.54 -18.43
CA ALA A 240 6.75 13.34 -17.66
C ALA A 240 7.04 13.71 -16.19
N ASP A 241 6.37 13.05 -15.28
CA ASP A 241 6.60 13.15 -13.84
C ASP A 241 7.72 12.23 -13.38
N ILE A 242 7.82 11.08 -14.04
CA ILE A 242 8.77 10.01 -13.72
C ILE A 242 9.39 9.50 -15.01
N ILE A 243 10.68 9.26 -14.99
CA ILE A 243 11.43 8.59 -16.06
C ILE A 243 11.88 7.23 -15.54
N ASN A 244 11.58 6.16 -16.27
CA ASN A 244 12.14 4.83 -16.05
C ASN A 244 13.12 4.47 -17.15
N MET A 245 14.35 4.12 -16.77
CA MET A 245 15.42 3.66 -17.65
C MET A 245 15.84 2.23 -17.28
N SER A 246 15.21 1.26 -17.94
CA SER A 246 15.55 -0.16 -17.78
C SER A 246 16.72 -0.56 -18.69
N LEU A 247 17.76 0.24 -18.71
CA LEU A 247 18.93 0.14 -19.59
C LEU A 247 20.20 0.52 -18.83
N GLY A 248 21.37 0.23 -19.40
CA GLY A 248 22.62 0.66 -18.80
C GLY A 248 23.86 0.36 -19.63
N GLY A 249 24.94 1.08 -19.30
CA GLY A 249 26.25 0.94 -19.90
C GLY A 249 27.38 1.21 -18.92
N SER A 250 28.62 0.98 -19.32
CA SER A 250 29.82 1.14 -18.45
C SER A 250 30.48 2.52 -18.55
N GLY A 251 30.14 3.31 -19.55
CA GLY A 251 30.78 4.60 -19.82
C GLY A 251 30.08 5.78 -19.14
N GLU A 252 30.84 6.60 -18.43
CA GLU A 252 30.36 7.92 -18.00
C GLU A 252 30.24 8.87 -19.21
N SER A 253 29.16 9.66 -19.25
CA SER A 253 28.88 10.59 -20.34
C SER A 253 28.43 11.95 -19.82
N GLN A 254 29.06 13.01 -20.30
CA GLN A 254 28.73 14.38 -19.88
C GLN A 254 27.33 14.80 -20.40
N ILE A 255 26.99 14.47 -21.64
CA ILE A 255 25.66 14.80 -22.21
C ILE A 255 24.50 14.09 -21.43
N MET A 256 24.74 12.86 -20.97
CA MET A 256 23.79 12.14 -20.12
C MET A 256 23.61 12.83 -18.78
N LYS A 257 24.71 13.19 -18.12
CA LYS A 257 24.71 13.92 -16.84
C LYS A 257 23.95 15.25 -16.93
N GLU A 258 24.16 16.00 -18.01
CA GLU A 258 23.46 17.25 -18.28
C GLU A 258 21.97 17.04 -18.48
N ALA A 259 21.57 16.00 -19.24
CA ALA A 259 20.17 15.67 -19.44
C ALA A 259 19.47 15.24 -18.15
N ILE A 260 20.13 14.45 -17.29
CA ILE A 260 19.64 14.05 -15.98
C ILE A 260 19.44 15.27 -15.08
N ASN A 261 20.45 16.15 -14.97
CA ASN A 261 20.33 17.38 -14.18
C ASN A 261 19.19 18.27 -14.69
N TYR A 262 19.02 18.37 -16.01
CA TYR A 262 17.94 19.13 -16.63
C TYR A 262 16.55 18.59 -16.22
N ALA A 263 16.34 17.29 -16.35
CA ALA A 263 15.06 16.66 -16.00
C ALA A 263 14.77 16.75 -14.49
N HIS A 264 15.80 16.52 -13.65
CA HIS A 264 15.66 16.65 -12.20
C HIS A 264 15.27 18.09 -11.80
N ASN A 265 15.92 19.11 -12.37
CA ASN A 265 15.61 20.53 -12.12
C ASN A 265 14.20 20.92 -12.57
N LYS A 266 13.57 20.15 -13.45
CA LYS A 266 12.16 20.27 -13.84
C LYS A 266 11.20 19.50 -12.93
N GLY A 267 11.68 18.86 -11.87
CA GLY A 267 10.86 18.13 -10.91
C GLY A 267 10.56 16.68 -11.31
N VAL A 268 11.33 16.11 -12.24
CA VAL A 268 11.16 14.73 -12.71
C VAL A 268 11.91 13.74 -11.81
N VAL A 269 11.26 12.69 -11.35
CA VAL A 269 11.91 11.55 -10.67
C VAL A 269 12.55 10.65 -11.72
N ILE A 270 13.82 10.29 -11.54
CA ILE A 270 14.56 9.47 -12.50
C ILE A 270 14.95 8.15 -11.84
N VAL A 271 14.50 7.04 -12.40
CA VAL A 271 14.72 5.68 -11.89
C VAL A 271 15.49 4.87 -12.94
N ALA A 272 16.52 4.13 -12.51
CA ALA A 272 17.31 3.32 -13.45
C ALA A 272 17.74 1.97 -12.86
N ALA A 273 17.86 0.98 -13.73
CA ALA A 273 18.40 -0.34 -13.43
C ALA A 273 19.92 -0.30 -13.18
N VAL A 274 20.39 -0.98 -12.12
CA VAL A 274 21.83 -0.98 -11.78
C VAL A 274 22.70 -1.90 -12.63
N GLY A 275 22.08 -2.81 -13.43
CA GLY A 275 22.79 -3.74 -14.31
C GLY A 275 22.82 -5.18 -13.83
N ASN A 276 23.18 -6.10 -14.74
CA ASN A 276 23.00 -7.55 -14.60
C ASN A 276 24.30 -8.36 -14.68
N ALA A 277 25.42 -7.79 -14.26
CA ALA A 277 26.74 -8.43 -14.37
C ALA A 277 27.30 -8.94 -13.04
N ASN A 278 26.51 -8.90 -11.95
CA ASN A 278 26.93 -9.24 -10.58
C ASN A 278 28.21 -8.49 -10.14
N GLN A 279 28.31 -7.23 -10.50
CA GLN A 279 29.46 -6.39 -10.19
C GLN A 279 29.20 -5.52 -8.95
N ASN A 280 30.27 -5.25 -8.18
CA ASN A 280 30.21 -4.35 -7.03
C ASN A 280 30.24 -2.88 -7.48
N SER A 281 29.36 -2.50 -8.36
CA SER A 281 29.13 -1.14 -8.83
C SER A 281 27.91 -1.11 -9.75
N ALA A 282 27.03 -0.13 -9.60
CA ALA A 282 25.97 0.11 -10.56
C ALA A 282 26.54 0.55 -11.92
N SER A 283 25.84 0.23 -12.99
CA SER A 283 26.07 0.77 -14.34
C SER A 283 25.53 2.21 -14.44
N TYR A 284 25.97 2.97 -15.44
CA TYR A 284 25.32 4.21 -15.80
C TYR A 284 24.03 3.92 -16.61
N PRO A 285 22.92 4.68 -16.43
CA PRO A 285 22.85 5.95 -15.70
C PRO A 285 22.54 5.81 -14.21
N ALA A 286 22.28 4.64 -13.65
CA ALA A 286 21.93 4.46 -12.23
C ALA A 286 22.93 5.05 -11.26
N ARG A 287 24.16 5.23 -11.69
CA ARG A 287 25.28 5.75 -10.89
C ARG A 287 25.39 7.27 -10.85
N TYR A 288 24.62 7.98 -11.67
CA TYR A 288 24.64 9.45 -11.64
C TYR A 288 23.89 10.01 -10.43
N PRO A 289 24.29 11.19 -9.92
CA PRO A 289 23.45 11.94 -8.99
C PRO A 289 22.04 12.15 -9.55
N HIS A 290 21.04 12.24 -8.68
CA HIS A 290 19.62 12.40 -9.04
C HIS A 290 18.98 11.23 -9.79
N VAL A 291 19.69 10.11 -9.92
CA VAL A 291 19.13 8.87 -10.45
C VAL A 291 18.95 7.87 -9.32
N PHE A 292 17.76 7.32 -9.20
CA PHE A 292 17.40 6.34 -8.20
C PHE A 292 17.75 4.94 -8.71
N GLY A 293 18.87 4.40 -8.26
CA GLY A 293 19.44 3.14 -8.72
C GLY A 293 18.77 1.94 -8.07
N VAL A 294 18.26 1.00 -8.89
CA VAL A 294 17.45 -0.14 -8.44
C VAL A 294 18.14 -1.46 -8.69
N SER A 295 18.44 -2.20 -7.62
CA SER A 295 18.90 -3.59 -7.67
C SER A 295 17.73 -4.59 -7.69
N ALA A 296 18.03 -5.84 -8.09
CA ALA A 296 17.01 -6.87 -8.24
C ALA A 296 17.01 -7.88 -7.10
N THR A 297 15.80 -8.22 -6.61
CA THR A 297 15.56 -9.36 -5.73
C THR A 297 14.86 -10.50 -6.48
N ASP A 298 15.09 -11.71 -6.01
CA ASP A 298 14.40 -12.92 -6.44
C ASP A 298 13.08 -13.15 -5.64
N PRO A 299 12.30 -14.21 -5.93
CA PRO A 299 11.06 -14.51 -5.20
C PRO A 299 11.24 -14.82 -3.71
N THR A 300 12.44 -15.13 -3.25
CA THR A 300 12.73 -15.38 -1.83
C THR A 300 13.07 -14.10 -1.06
N GLY A 301 13.24 -12.99 -1.80
CA GLY A 301 13.67 -11.69 -1.26
C GLY A 301 15.19 -11.53 -1.17
N GLU A 302 15.96 -12.52 -1.61
CA GLU A 302 17.40 -12.41 -1.71
C GLU A 302 17.85 -11.62 -2.94
N LYS A 303 19.09 -11.11 -2.94
CA LYS A 303 19.65 -10.46 -4.14
C LYS A 303 19.68 -11.44 -5.30
N ALA A 304 19.06 -11.06 -6.42
CA ALA A 304 19.12 -11.89 -7.62
C ALA A 304 20.59 -12.13 -8.06
N PRO A 305 20.95 -13.35 -8.48
CA PRO A 305 22.36 -13.71 -8.73
C PRO A 305 23.08 -12.81 -9.73
N TYR A 306 22.35 -12.29 -10.69
CA TYR A 306 22.88 -11.41 -11.74
C TYR A 306 22.98 -9.94 -11.31
N SER A 307 22.21 -9.49 -10.29
CA SER A 307 22.10 -8.07 -9.96
C SER A 307 23.45 -7.47 -9.57
N ASN A 308 23.80 -6.34 -10.18
CA ASN A 308 24.86 -5.48 -9.65
C ASN A 308 24.49 -4.98 -8.25
N PHE A 309 25.50 -4.60 -7.45
CA PHE A 309 25.37 -4.18 -6.07
C PHE A 309 26.44 -3.11 -5.73
N GLY A 310 26.45 -2.58 -4.51
CA GLY A 310 27.45 -1.61 -4.08
C GLY A 310 27.10 -0.17 -4.43
N ALA A 311 28.12 0.60 -4.84
CA ALA A 311 27.94 2.02 -5.13
C ALA A 311 26.92 2.26 -6.26
N GLY A 312 25.94 3.14 -6.01
CA GLY A 312 24.86 3.49 -6.93
C GLY A 312 23.63 2.60 -6.79
N VAL A 313 23.56 1.73 -5.76
CA VAL A 313 22.33 1.05 -5.35
C VAL A 313 21.65 1.85 -4.27
N ASP A 314 20.43 2.32 -4.53
CA ASP A 314 19.62 3.10 -3.62
C ASP A 314 18.52 2.28 -2.95
N ILE A 315 17.96 1.29 -3.66
CA ILE A 315 16.90 0.40 -3.19
C ILE A 315 16.90 -0.90 -3.98
N SER A 316 16.28 -1.93 -3.45
CA SER A 316 16.01 -3.18 -4.17
C SER A 316 14.52 -3.38 -4.44
N ALA A 317 14.22 -4.02 -5.55
CA ALA A 317 12.85 -4.36 -5.96
C ALA A 317 12.80 -5.71 -6.71
N PRO A 318 11.62 -6.32 -6.87
CA PRO A 318 11.49 -7.58 -7.59
C PRO A 318 12.02 -7.51 -9.02
N GLY A 319 13.08 -8.24 -9.31
CA GLY A 319 13.63 -8.41 -10.64
C GLY A 319 13.49 -9.83 -11.17
N GLY A 320 13.15 -10.75 -10.27
CA GLY A 320 12.96 -12.15 -10.59
C GLY A 320 14.25 -12.97 -10.68
N SER A 321 14.07 -14.27 -10.68
CA SER A 321 15.11 -15.24 -10.97
C SER A 321 14.45 -16.46 -11.62
N THR A 322 14.74 -16.69 -12.90
CA THR A 322 14.23 -17.81 -13.66
C THR A 322 15.30 -18.86 -13.86
N SER A 323 14.88 -20.10 -14.00
CA SER A 323 15.72 -21.21 -14.46
C SER A 323 14.90 -22.06 -15.43
N ASP A 324 15.54 -22.94 -16.19
CA ASP A 324 14.89 -23.87 -17.12
C ASP A 324 13.75 -24.71 -16.49
N LYS A 325 13.70 -24.74 -15.15
CA LYS A 325 12.70 -25.47 -14.37
C LYS A 325 11.73 -24.57 -13.60
N ASN A 326 11.94 -23.25 -13.57
CA ASN A 326 11.13 -22.32 -12.77
C ASN A 326 10.95 -20.97 -13.47
N GLU A 327 10.10 -20.92 -14.48
CA GLU A 327 9.68 -19.66 -15.11
C GLU A 327 8.83 -18.78 -14.16
N ALA A 328 8.18 -19.40 -13.17
CA ALA A 328 7.35 -18.70 -12.21
C ALA A 328 8.14 -17.74 -11.28
N GLY A 329 9.46 -17.89 -11.24
CA GLY A 329 10.34 -16.96 -10.52
C GLY A 329 10.59 -15.62 -11.25
N GLY A 330 10.20 -15.51 -12.52
CA GLY A 330 10.30 -14.27 -13.29
C GLY A 330 9.18 -13.28 -12.98
N ILE A 331 9.27 -12.11 -13.62
CA ILE A 331 8.25 -11.06 -13.60
C ILE A 331 7.35 -11.25 -14.82
N LEU A 332 6.07 -11.54 -14.57
CA LEU A 332 5.10 -11.88 -15.61
C LEU A 332 4.36 -10.64 -16.09
N GLN A 333 4.43 -10.37 -17.40
CA GLN A 333 3.66 -9.30 -18.06
C GLN A 333 3.24 -9.73 -19.48
N GLU A 334 2.26 -9.04 -20.07
CA GLU A 334 2.01 -9.16 -21.50
C GLU A 334 2.99 -8.28 -22.28
N THR A 335 3.59 -8.86 -23.31
CA THR A 335 4.51 -8.18 -24.20
C THR A 335 4.32 -8.69 -25.62
N ILE A 336 5.25 -8.41 -26.53
CA ILE A 336 5.28 -8.94 -27.88
C ILE A 336 6.37 -10.02 -28.03
N ASN A 337 6.10 -11.01 -28.86
CA ASN A 337 7.13 -11.89 -29.36
C ASN A 337 7.82 -11.17 -30.53
N PRO A 338 9.15 -10.89 -30.43
CA PRO A 338 9.87 -10.15 -31.47
C PRO A 338 9.93 -10.83 -32.82
N GLU A 339 9.79 -12.17 -32.88
CA GLU A 339 9.84 -12.93 -34.15
C GLU A 339 8.60 -12.72 -35.01
N ASN A 340 7.45 -12.46 -34.43
CA ASN A 340 6.19 -12.39 -35.17
C ASN A 340 5.28 -11.20 -34.80
N GLY A 341 5.71 -10.35 -33.85
CA GLY A 341 4.99 -9.16 -33.39
C GLY A 341 3.68 -9.44 -32.63
N LYS A 342 3.36 -10.71 -32.32
CA LYS A 342 2.13 -11.07 -31.61
C LYS A 342 2.30 -10.88 -30.11
N SER A 343 1.20 -10.52 -29.44
CA SER A 343 1.17 -10.45 -27.99
C SER A 343 1.39 -11.81 -27.34
N VAL A 344 2.11 -11.83 -26.24
CA VAL A 344 2.42 -13.01 -25.43
C VAL A 344 2.60 -12.62 -23.97
N PHE A 345 2.15 -13.48 -23.07
CA PHE A 345 2.52 -13.37 -21.65
C PHE A 345 3.88 -14.04 -21.46
N ALA A 346 4.85 -13.27 -20.96
CA ALA A 346 6.21 -13.75 -20.77
C ALA A 346 6.74 -13.36 -19.37
N SER A 347 7.54 -14.25 -18.79
CA SER A 347 8.24 -14.03 -17.53
C SER A 347 9.68 -13.61 -17.81
N PHE A 348 10.02 -12.35 -17.50
CA PHE A 348 11.37 -11.82 -17.66
C PHE A 348 12.08 -11.74 -16.31
N GLN A 349 13.42 -11.65 -16.33
CA GLN A 349 14.24 -11.39 -15.17
C GLN A 349 15.28 -10.32 -15.49
N GLY A 350 15.64 -9.51 -14.49
CA GLY A 350 16.64 -8.47 -14.64
C GLY A 350 16.42 -7.30 -13.72
N THR A 351 17.43 -6.49 -13.51
CA THR A 351 17.28 -5.15 -12.88
C THR A 351 16.38 -4.27 -13.73
N SER A 352 16.26 -4.57 -15.03
CA SER A 352 15.29 -3.96 -15.94
C SER A 352 13.83 -4.20 -15.55
N MET A 353 13.52 -5.28 -14.82
CA MET A 353 12.18 -5.55 -14.28
C MET A 353 12.05 -4.96 -12.88
N ALA A 354 13.13 -4.82 -12.12
CA ALA A 354 13.13 -4.18 -10.80
C ALA A 354 12.88 -2.67 -10.88
N SER A 355 13.54 -1.98 -11.81
CA SER A 355 13.39 -0.53 -12.01
C SER A 355 11.94 -0.06 -12.19
N PRO A 356 11.11 -0.66 -13.06
CA PRO A 356 9.73 -0.24 -13.24
C PRO A 356 8.85 -0.50 -12.01
N HIS A 357 9.21 -1.39 -11.09
CA HIS A 357 8.53 -1.50 -9.80
C HIS A 357 8.68 -0.23 -8.98
N VAL A 358 9.92 0.30 -8.93
CA VAL A 358 10.21 1.55 -8.21
C VAL A 358 9.56 2.74 -8.91
N ALA A 359 9.60 2.80 -10.25
CA ALA A 359 8.94 3.85 -11.02
C ALA A 359 7.42 3.86 -10.82
N GLY A 360 6.79 2.68 -10.79
CA GLY A 360 5.36 2.54 -10.49
C GLY A 360 5.01 2.99 -9.07
N VAL A 361 5.82 2.61 -8.06
CA VAL A 361 5.60 3.08 -6.68
C VAL A 361 5.87 4.58 -6.54
N ALA A 362 6.85 5.13 -7.26
CA ALA A 362 7.06 6.58 -7.32
C ALA A 362 5.85 7.31 -7.91
N ALA A 363 5.19 6.73 -8.92
CA ALA A 363 3.95 7.25 -9.47
C ALA A 363 2.81 7.23 -8.42
N LEU A 364 2.69 6.17 -7.62
CA LEU A 364 1.71 6.12 -6.52
C LEU A 364 1.99 7.18 -5.45
N VAL A 365 3.26 7.37 -5.06
CA VAL A 365 3.67 8.38 -4.08
C VAL A 365 3.40 9.79 -4.59
N LYS A 366 3.74 10.08 -5.87
CA LYS A 366 3.46 11.38 -6.50
C LYS A 366 1.96 11.66 -6.61
N ALA A 367 1.17 10.66 -7.01
CA ALA A 367 -0.30 10.77 -7.06
C ALA A 367 -0.93 10.98 -5.67
N SER A 368 -0.22 10.67 -4.59
CA SER A 368 -0.62 11.00 -3.22
C SER A 368 -0.35 12.47 -2.85
N GLY A 369 0.13 13.31 -3.79
CA GLY A 369 0.29 14.76 -3.65
C GLY A 369 1.70 15.20 -3.23
N ILE A 370 2.72 14.36 -3.37
CA ILE A 370 4.12 14.74 -3.16
C ILE A 370 4.70 15.22 -4.51
N GLU A 371 5.14 16.47 -4.58
CA GLU A 371 5.63 17.08 -5.83
C GLU A 371 7.17 17.04 -5.98
N ASP A 372 7.89 17.16 -4.87
CA ASP A 372 9.35 17.22 -4.88
C ASP A 372 9.98 15.84 -5.18
N PRO A 373 10.80 15.69 -6.24
CA PRO A 373 11.44 14.42 -6.60
C PRO A 373 12.35 13.86 -5.50
N GLU A 374 13.05 14.71 -4.75
CA GLU A 374 13.88 14.27 -3.64
C GLU A 374 13.02 13.75 -2.46
N GLU A 375 11.89 14.39 -2.20
CA GLU A 375 10.97 13.93 -1.17
C GLU A 375 10.35 12.58 -1.55
N ILE A 376 9.95 12.37 -2.82
CA ILE A 376 9.44 11.10 -3.33
C ILE A 376 10.46 9.98 -3.10
N THR A 377 11.71 10.18 -3.53
CA THR A 377 12.76 9.16 -3.35
C THR A 377 13.09 8.91 -1.88
N ASN A 378 13.07 9.94 -1.05
CA ASN A 378 13.29 9.83 0.39
C ASN A 378 12.14 9.08 1.08
N ILE A 379 10.89 9.28 0.68
CA ILE A 379 9.73 8.53 1.18
C ILE A 379 9.90 7.04 0.85
N ILE A 380 10.25 6.73 -0.39
CA ILE A 380 10.45 5.34 -0.83
C ILE A 380 11.61 4.68 -0.06
N LYS A 381 12.74 5.38 0.12
CA LYS A 381 13.87 4.88 0.92
C LYS A 381 13.51 4.65 2.39
N LYS A 382 12.82 5.61 3.03
CA LYS A 382 12.43 5.54 4.45
C LYS A 382 11.38 4.47 4.73
N SER A 383 10.56 4.15 3.76
CA SER A 383 9.51 3.13 3.87
C SER A 383 9.96 1.72 3.47
N ALA A 384 11.16 1.60 2.89
CA ALA A 384 11.72 0.31 2.50
C ALA A 384 11.87 -0.64 3.69
N ARG A 385 11.63 -1.93 3.47
CA ARG A 385 11.86 -2.95 4.48
C ARG A 385 13.36 -3.17 4.63
N ALA A 386 13.92 -2.74 5.76
CA ALA A 386 15.34 -2.84 6.05
C ALA A 386 15.83 -4.30 6.03
N VAL A 387 16.95 -4.55 5.38
CA VAL A 387 17.64 -5.84 5.37
C VAL A 387 18.76 -5.78 6.42
N LYS A 388 18.79 -6.76 7.32
CA LYS A 388 19.85 -6.88 8.33
C LYS A 388 21.13 -7.35 7.66
N GLU A 389 22.27 -6.73 8.04
CA GLU A 389 23.60 -7.14 7.62
C GLU A 389 23.80 -7.14 6.09
N ASP A 390 23.72 -5.95 5.48
CA ASP A 390 24.06 -5.73 4.07
C ASP A 390 25.37 -4.95 3.87
N PRO A 391 26.54 -5.53 4.22
CA PRO A 391 27.82 -4.81 4.16
C PRO A 391 28.28 -4.49 2.74
N LEU A 392 27.73 -5.14 1.74
CA LEU A 392 28.07 -4.96 0.34
C LEU A 392 27.07 -4.06 -0.42
N ASN A 393 26.07 -3.52 0.28
CA ASN A 393 25.02 -2.69 -0.30
C ASN A 393 24.30 -3.38 -1.47
N HIS A 394 23.77 -4.57 -1.21
CA HIS A 394 22.96 -5.33 -2.17
C HIS A 394 21.57 -4.72 -2.36
N PHE A 395 21.03 -4.13 -1.28
CA PHE A 395 19.63 -3.74 -1.17
C PHE A 395 19.41 -2.23 -1.01
N GLY A 396 20.48 -1.43 -0.94
CA GLY A 396 20.36 0.00 -0.68
C GLY A 396 19.66 0.29 0.65
N ALA A 397 18.63 1.13 0.63
CA ALA A 397 17.79 1.41 1.81
C ALA A 397 16.97 0.20 2.28
N GLY A 398 16.87 -0.85 1.47
CA GLY A 398 16.11 -2.07 1.74
C GLY A 398 15.26 -2.53 0.56
N GLN A 399 14.28 -3.37 0.84
CA GLN A 399 13.35 -3.88 -0.15
C GLN A 399 12.14 -2.96 -0.29
N LEU A 400 11.73 -2.69 -1.53
CA LEU A 400 10.57 -1.85 -1.86
C LEU A 400 9.30 -2.30 -1.15
N ASP A 401 8.55 -1.34 -0.58
CA ASP A 401 7.23 -1.56 0.02
C ASP A 401 6.26 -0.45 -0.40
N ALA A 402 5.35 -0.78 -1.31
CA ALA A 402 4.41 0.19 -1.88
C ALA A 402 3.41 0.71 -0.84
N ALA A 403 2.88 -0.18 0.00
CA ALA A 403 1.93 0.20 1.04
C ALA A 403 2.55 1.16 2.06
N ALA A 404 3.77 0.86 2.51
CA ALA A 404 4.47 1.71 3.47
C ALA A 404 4.85 3.07 2.85
N ALA A 405 5.24 3.10 1.56
CA ALA A 405 5.57 4.33 0.83
C ALA A 405 4.36 5.25 0.71
N VAL A 406 3.24 4.75 0.21
CA VAL A 406 1.99 5.52 0.07
C VAL A 406 1.48 5.98 1.44
N LYS A 407 1.49 5.11 2.44
CA LYS A 407 1.10 5.47 3.81
C LYS A 407 1.98 6.57 4.41
N LEU A 408 3.29 6.55 4.13
CA LEU A 408 4.22 7.58 4.59
C LEU A 408 3.98 8.91 3.86
N ALA A 409 3.73 8.88 2.56
CA ALA A 409 3.36 10.05 1.76
C ALA A 409 2.11 10.74 2.30
N LEU A 410 1.09 9.98 2.63
CA LEU A 410 -0.18 10.49 3.17
C LEU A 410 -0.05 11.04 4.60
N LYS A 411 0.88 10.53 5.42
CA LYS A 411 1.09 11.02 6.80
C LYS A 411 1.47 12.50 6.88
N GLY A 412 2.16 13.02 5.89
CA GLY A 412 2.50 14.45 5.81
C GLY A 412 1.34 15.35 5.41
N GLN A 413 0.25 14.78 4.93
CA GLN A 413 -0.87 15.47 4.30
C GLN A 413 -2.20 15.05 4.93
N ILE A 414 -2.40 15.31 6.23
CA ILE A 414 -3.74 15.16 6.82
C ILE A 414 -4.64 16.22 6.19
N THR A 415 -5.33 15.84 5.14
CA THR A 415 -6.32 16.68 4.48
C THR A 415 -7.65 16.63 5.23
N PHE A 416 -8.51 17.62 4.97
CA PHE A 416 -9.88 17.62 5.50
C PHE A 416 -10.67 16.37 5.05
N ARG A 417 -10.33 15.80 3.89
CA ARG A 417 -10.89 14.57 3.35
C ARG A 417 -10.50 13.34 4.19
N ASP A 418 -9.25 13.26 4.64
CA ASP A 418 -8.77 12.16 5.49
C ASP A 418 -9.40 12.21 6.87
N PHE A 419 -9.67 13.41 7.38
CA PHE A 419 -10.43 13.59 8.60
C PHE A 419 -11.87 13.06 8.46
N PHE A 420 -12.56 13.34 7.33
CA PHE A 420 -13.90 12.80 7.07
C PHE A 420 -13.89 11.30 6.82
N ARG A 421 -12.88 10.78 6.10
CA ARG A 421 -12.69 9.34 5.91
C ARG A 421 -12.47 8.64 7.24
N TRP A 422 -11.59 9.18 8.08
CA TRP A 422 -11.37 8.68 9.43
C TRP A 422 -12.66 8.69 10.28
N LEU A 423 -13.48 9.73 10.18
CA LEU A 423 -14.79 9.79 10.83
C LEU A 423 -15.73 8.70 10.32
N TYR A 424 -15.70 8.43 9.01
CA TYR A 424 -16.51 7.38 8.37
C TYR A 424 -16.06 5.98 8.79
N ASP A 425 -14.76 5.68 8.68
CA ASP A 425 -14.17 4.38 8.99
C ASP A 425 -14.32 3.99 10.46
N ASN A 426 -14.43 5.01 11.34
CA ASN A 426 -14.68 4.80 12.77
C ASN A 426 -16.16 4.95 13.18
N ASP A 427 -17.08 4.91 12.21
CA ASP A 427 -18.53 5.01 12.44
C ASP A 427 -19.02 6.34 13.08
N TYR A 428 -18.16 7.37 13.17
CA TYR A 428 -18.55 8.65 13.74
C TYR A 428 -19.58 9.42 12.88
N LEU A 429 -19.66 9.14 11.57
CA LEU A 429 -20.65 9.72 10.66
C LEU A 429 -21.96 8.91 10.66
N ASN A 430 -22.00 7.75 11.29
CA ASN A 430 -23.21 6.95 11.40
C ASN A 430 -24.17 7.60 12.42
N PRO A 431 -25.41 7.97 12.04
CA PRO A 431 -26.41 8.49 12.97
C PRO A 431 -26.63 7.59 14.20
N GLY A 432 -26.52 6.25 14.03
CA GLY A 432 -26.62 5.29 15.11
C GLY A 432 -25.56 5.49 16.19
N PHE A 433 -24.34 5.89 15.81
CA PHE A 433 -23.29 6.19 16.78
C PHE A 433 -23.69 7.30 17.75
N TRP A 434 -24.38 8.34 17.25
CA TRP A 434 -24.79 9.50 18.05
C TRP A 434 -26.07 9.23 18.84
N LEU A 435 -26.96 8.40 18.31
CA LEU A 435 -28.28 8.11 18.89
C LEU A 435 -28.29 6.89 19.81
N ASP A 436 -27.29 6.00 19.69
CA ASP A 436 -27.18 4.79 20.49
C ASP A 436 -26.92 5.13 21.98
N GLY A 437 -27.93 4.89 22.82
CA GLY A 437 -27.92 5.21 24.24
C GLY A 437 -28.78 6.42 24.66
N GLY A 438 -29.55 7.00 23.72
CA GLY A 438 -30.48 8.11 23.98
C GLY A 438 -29.81 9.49 24.15
N ALA A 439 -30.62 10.50 24.43
CA ALA A 439 -30.18 11.91 24.56
C ALA A 439 -29.09 12.12 25.64
N VAL A 440 -29.02 11.24 26.63
CA VAL A 440 -28.00 11.27 27.70
C VAL A 440 -26.61 10.91 27.19
N ALA A 441 -26.50 10.12 26.12
CA ALA A 441 -25.22 9.76 25.50
C ALA A 441 -24.72 10.79 24.46
N LEU A 442 -25.62 11.61 23.93
CA LEU A 442 -25.30 12.64 22.94
C LEU A 442 -24.47 13.79 23.53
N LEU A 443 -24.83 14.25 24.73
CA LEU A 443 -24.14 15.37 25.42
C LEU A 443 -22.66 15.08 25.71
N PRO A 444 -22.26 13.92 26.27
CA PRO A 444 -20.84 13.56 26.41
C PRO A 444 -20.09 13.50 25.09
N LYS A 445 -20.71 12.94 24.03
CA LYS A 445 -20.09 12.80 22.70
C LYS A 445 -19.85 14.15 22.04
N LEU A 446 -20.84 15.06 22.11
CA LEU A 446 -20.69 16.46 21.67
C LEU A 446 -19.63 17.21 22.49
N GLY A 447 -19.61 16.99 23.83
CA GLY A 447 -18.60 17.55 24.73
C GLY A 447 -17.18 17.12 24.38
N MET A 448 -16.98 15.86 23.96
CA MET A 448 -15.68 15.35 23.53
C MET A 448 -15.22 16.00 22.21
N VAL A 449 -16.10 16.13 21.22
CA VAL A 449 -15.77 16.75 19.92
C VAL A 449 -15.45 18.23 20.12
N LEU A 450 -16.29 18.96 20.85
CA LEU A 450 -16.05 20.37 21.18
C LEU A 450 -14.80 20.54 22.07
N GLY A 451 -14.60 19.66 23.04
CA GLY A 451 -13.43 19.68 23.91
C GLY A 451 -12.12 19.41 23.18
N SER A 452 -12.10 18.48 22.25
CA SER A 452 -10.92 18.20 21.41
C SER A 452 -10.60 19.37 20.47
N TYR A 453 -11.62 20.01 19.91
CA TYR A 453 -11.45 21.20 19.08
C TYR A 453 -10.91 22.39 19.89
N ILE A 454 -11.48 22.63 21.06
CA ILE A 454 -11.03 23.70 21.98
C ILE A 454 -9.61 23.42 22.47
N LEU A 455 -9.27 22.17 22.75
CA LEU A 455 -7.92 21.76 23.15
C LEU A 455 -6.92 21.99 22.01
N ALA A 456 -7.24 21.57 20.81
CA ALA A 456 -6.41 21.77 19.61
C ALA A 456 -6.22 23.27 19.33
N TRP A 457 -7.29 24.07 19.42
CA TRP A 457 -7.23 25.53 19.30
C TRP A 457 -6.38 26.18 20.40
N PHE A 458 -6.51 25.73 21.65
CA PHE A 458 -5.75 26.23 22.80
C PHE A 458 -4.26 25.88 22.67
N LEU A 459 -3.93 24.62 22.32
CA LEU A 459 -2.56 24.17 22.09
C LEU A 459 -1.90 24.98 20.96
N ARG A 460 -2.60 25.19 19.87
CA ARG A 460 -2.12 25.98 18.74
C ARG A 460 -1.81 27.44 19.08
N ASN A 461 -2.64 28.08 19.93
CA ASN A 461 -2.55 29.53 20.16
C ASN A 461 -1.72 29.90 21.40
N TYR A 462 -1.50 28.98 22.34
CA TYR A 462 -0.87 29.29 23.63
C TYR A 462 0.41 28.51 23.93
N PHE A 463 0.69 27.48 23.14
CA PHE A 463 1.96 26.75 23.22
C PHE A 463 2.63 26.81 21.85
N PRO A 464 3.75 27.52 21.69
CA PRO A 464 4.56 27.50 20.48
C PRO A 464 5.34 26.17 20.46
N PHE A 465 4.68 25.08 20.09
CA PHE A 465 5.35 23.84 19.74
C PHE A 465 5.91 23.98 18.33
N SER A 466 7.19 24.32 18.22
CA SER A 466 7.97 23.93 17.06
C SER A 466 8.24 22.43 17.21
N TRP A 467 7.48 21.61 16.52
CA TRP A 467 7.77 20.18 16.42
C TRP A 467 8.97 19.98 15.48
N SER A 468 10.16 20.32 15.95
CA SER A 468 11.38 19.75 15.45
C SER A 468 11.64 18.50 16.27
N PHE A 469 11.16 17.36 15.82
CA PHE A 469 11.73 16.10 16.27
C PHE A 469 13.14 16.01 15.66
N PRO A 470 14.20 15.91 16.46
CA PRO A 470 15.48 15.45 15.91
C PRO A 470 15.25 13.98 15.54
N LEU A 471 15.53 13.68 14.27
CA LEU A 471 15.68 12.33 13.75
C LEU A 471 16.91 11.66 14.37
#